data_83cc95259fcd15522032abc1a14b1e8d
#
_entry.id   83cc95259fcd15522032abc1a14b1e8d
#
_cell.length_a   1.000
_cell.length_b   1.000
_cell.length_c   1.000
_cell.angle_alpha   90.00
_cell.angle_beta   90.00
_cell.angle_gamma   90.00
#
_symmetry.space_group_name_H-M   'P 1'
#
loop_
_entity.id
_entity.type
_entity.pdbx_description
1 polymer ?
#
loop_
_entity_poly.entity_id
_entity_poly.type
_entity_poly.pdbx_seq_one_letter_code
_entity_poly.pdbx_strand_id
1 'polypeptide(L)'
;MAVPILKQGPFLIATIQSALTDSDVLQLRDDVMHQVTRHRSRGIIVDVTALDVMDSFVSRSLRGIAHMTRLRGAETVIVGIQPEVAFAMVQLGMQFEDVQTALDLEEGLALLQYQLKEPLAGGG
;
A
#
# COMPACT_ATOMS: atom_id res chain seq x y z
N MET A 1 6.21 10.90 -12.95
CA MET A 1 5.30 10.06 -13.74
C MET A 1 4.25 9.45 -12.81
N ALA A 2 3.01 9.47 -13.22
CA ALA A 2 1.93 8.96 -12.37
C ALA A 2 2.04 7.44 -12.16
N VAL A 3 1.77 7.01 -10.93
CA VAL A 3 1.71 5.59 -10.60
C VAL A 3 0.36 5.04 -11.07
N PRO A 4 0.33 3.98 -11.87
CA PRO A 4 -0.94 3.39 -12.31
C PRO A 4 -1.68 2.77 -11.12
N ILE A 5 -2.98 3.05 -11.06
CA ILE A 5 -3.86 2.49 -10.03
C ILE A 5 -4.98 1.76 -10.75
N LEU A 6 -5.08 0.46 -10.49
CA LEU A 6 -6.07 -0.40 -11.10
C LEU A 6 -7.14 -0.75 -10.06
N LYS A 7 -8.41 -0.71 -10.47
CA LYS A 7 -9.51 -1.15 -9.61
C LYS A 7 -9.77 -2.63 -9.85
N GLN A 8 -9.82 -3.41 -8.79
CA GLN A 8 -10.15 -4.83 -8.84
C GLN A 8 -11.15 -5.15 -7.74
N GLY A 9 -12.43 -5.20 -8.08
CA GLY A 9 -13.49 -5.40 -7.10
C GLY A 9 -13.49 -4.30 -6.06
N PRO A 10 -13.50 -4.65 -4.76
CA PRO A 10 -13.47 -3.65 -3.70
C PRO A 10 -12.07 -3.12 -3.40
N PHE A 11 -11.07 -3.48 -4.20
CA PHE A 11 -9.68 -3.16 -3.94
C PHE A 11 -9.08 -2.31 -5.04
N LEU A 12 -8.05 -1.55 -4.68
CA LEU A 12 -7.20 -0.81 -5.61
C LEU A 12 -5.81 -1.42 -5.59
N ILE A 13 -5.14 -1.40 -6.73
CA ILE A 13 -3.76 -1.88 -6.85
C ILE A 13 -2.94 -0.76 -7.47
N ALA A 14 -2.01 -0.23 -6.70
CA ALA A 14 -1.06 0.78 -7.15
C ALA A 14 0.29 0.10 -7.40
N THR A 15 0.73 0.08 -8.65
CA THR A 15 1.99 -0.58 -9.02
C THR A 15 3.06 0.47 -9.27
N ILE A 16 4.06 0.49 -8.39
CA ILE A 16 5.19 1.41 -8.52
C ILE A 16 6.22 0.76 -9.43
N GLN A 17 6.43 1.34 -10.61
CA GLN A 17 7.23 0.71 -11.66
C GLN A 17 8.69 1.14 -11.66
N SER A 18 9.01 2.24 -10.99
CA SER A 18 10.37 2.77 -10.93
C SER A 18 10.52 3.70 -9.75
N ALA A 19 11.74 4.16 -9.50
CA ALA A 19 12.02 5.10 -8.41
C ALA A 19 11.08 6.31 -8.46
N LEU A 20 10.61 6.72 -7.29
CA LEU A 20 9.67 7.83 -7.16
C LEU A 20 10.41 9.09 -6.75
N THR A 21 10.10 10.20 -7.44
CA THR A 21 10.49 11.52 -6.95
C THR A 21 9.55 11.92 -5.82
N ASP A 22 9.92 12.97 -5.09
CA ASP A 22 9.06 13.48 -4.02
C ASP A 22 7.68 13.90 -4.57
N SER A 23 7.66 14.52 -5.76
CA SER A 23 6.39 14.92 -6.37
C SER A 23 5.58 13.72 -6.83
N ASP A 24 6.22 12.64 -7.28
CA ASP A 24 5.51 11.40 -7.64
C ASP A 24 4.81 10.81 -6.43
N VAL A 25 5.46 10.82 -5.27
CA VAL A 25 4.89 10.29 -4.03
C VAL A 25 3.69 11.11 -3.59
N LEU A 26 3.79 12.43 -3.68
CA LEU A 26 2.67 13.31 -3.34
C LEU A 26 1.50 13.13 -4.30
N GLN A 27 1.79 12.91 -5.58
CA GLN A 27 0.76 12.62 -6.58
C GLN A 27 0.08 11.28 -6.28
N LEU A 28 0.86 10.26 -5.90
CA LEU A 28 0.32 8.97 -5.52
C LEU A 28 -0.64 9.11 -4.33
N ARG A 29 -0.26 9.88 -3.32
CA ARG A 29 -1.12 10.14 -2.18
C ARG A 29 -2.47 10.71 -2.62
N ASP A 30 -2.44 11.74 -3.46
CA ASP A 30 -3.66 12.40 -3.91
C ASP A 30 -4.52 11.45 -4.77
N ASP A 31 -3.88 10.69 -5.66
CA ASP A 31 -4.59 9.75 -6.53
C ASP A 31 -5.23 8.63 -5.73
N VAL A 32 -4.52 8.07 -4.75
CA VAL A 32 -5.07 7.01 -3.90
C VAL A 32 -6.29 7.53 -3.13
N MET A 33 -6.17 8.69 -2.50
CA MET A 33 -7.26 9.26 -1.73
C MET A 33 -8.48 9.56 -2.61
N HIS A 34 -8.25 10.07 -3.82
CA HIS A 34 -9.33 10.31 -4.76
C HIS A 34 -10.04 9.02 -5.17
N GLN A 35 -9.27 7.98 -5.50
CA GLN A 35 -9.81 6.69 -5.93
C GLN A 35 -10.55 5.97 -4.81
N VAL A 36 -10.01 6.01 -3.59
CA VAL A 36 -10.66 5.41 -2.42
C VAL A 36 -12.02 6.05 -2.20
N THR A 37 -12.09 7.37 -2.27
CA THR A 37 -13.34 8.09 -2.08
C THR A 37 -14.33 7.78 -3.18
N ARG A 38 -13.88 7.84 -4.42
CA ARG A 38 -14.74 7.64 -5.60
C ARG A 38 -15.35 6.23 -5.64
N HIS A 39 -14.53 5.21 -5.37
CA HIS A 39 -14.94 3.81 -5.51
C HIS A 39 -15.35 3.16 -4.20
N ARG A 40 -15.29 3.90 -3.09
CA ARG A 40 -15.55 3.35 -1.75
C ARG A 40 -14.75 2.08 -1.52
N SER A 41 -13.47 2.14 -1.91
CA SER A 41 -12.59 0.97 -1.84
C SER A 41 -12.38 0.53 -0.40
N ARG A 42 -12.26 -0.78 -0.21
CA ARG A 42 -12.07 -1.39 1.12
C ARG A 42 -10.63 -1.77 1.36
N GLY A 43 -9.81 -1.75 0.35
CA GLY A 43 -8.41 -2.07 0.49
C GLY A 43 -7.58 -1.55 -0.67
N ILE A 44 -6.30 -1.33 -0.40
CA ILE A 44 -5.33 -0.88 -1.41
C ILE A 44 -4.09 -1.72 -1.28
N ILE A 45 -3.60 -2.21 -2.41
CA ILE A 45 -2.30 -2.85 -2.48
C ILE A 45 -1.33 -1.86 -3.12
N VAL A 46 -0.20 -1.64 -2.45
CA VAL A 46 0.90 -0.87 -3.02
C VAL A 46 2.01 -1.85 -3.33
N ASP A 47 2.22 -2.10 -4.61
CA ASP A 47 3.23 -3.05 -5.08
C ASP A 47 4.54 -2.32 -5.32
N VAL A 48 5.54 -2.63 -4.52
CA VAL A 48 6.87 -2.00 -4.58
C VAL A 48 7.95 -2.96 -5.10
N THR A 49 7.53 -4.04 -5.77
CA THR A 49 8.46 -5.07 -6.25
C THR A 49 9.57 -4.49 -7.13
N ALA A 50 9.26 -3.47 -7.92
CA ALA A 50 10.22 -2.86 -8.83
C ALA A 50 11.17 -1.85 -8.15
N LEU A 51 10.97 -1.54 -6.87
CA LEU A 51 11.83 -0.59 -6.18
C LEU A 51 13.09 -1.24 -5.63
N ASP A 52 14.24 -0.77 -6.06
CA ASP A 52 15.55 -1.20 -5.56
C ASP A 52 15.95 -0.42 -4.31
N VAL A 53 15.39 0.76 -4.12
CA VAL A 53 15.72 1.67 -3.03
C VAL A 53 14.43 2.27 -2.50
N MET A 54 14.33 2.36 -1.19
CA MET A 54 13.22 3.05 -0.54
C MET A 54 13.81 3.94 0.55
N ASP A 55 13.89 5.23 0.28
CA ASP A 55 14.44 6.19 1.23
C ASP A 55 13.44 6.51 2.34
N SER A 56 13.88 7.29 3.31
CA SER A 56 13.07 7.61 4.47
C SER A 56 11.84 8.45 4.12
N PHE A 57 11.94 9.30 3.10
CA PHE A 57 10.80 10.10 2.65
C PHE A 57 9.71 9.20 2.05
N VAL A 58 10.09 8.28 1.15
CA VAL A 58 9.15 7.36 0.52
C VAL A 58 8.51 6.45 1.57
N SER A 59 9.31 5.90 2.50
CA SER A 59 8.78 5.03 3.56
C SER A 59 7.77 5.76 4.44
N ARG A 60 8.08 6.97 4.87
CA ARG A 60 7.16 7.74 5.70
C ARG A 60 5.91 8.13 4.94
N SER A 61 6.06 8.45 3.66
CA SER A 61 4.93 8.84 2.83
C SER A 61 3.98 7.68 2.58
N LEU A 62 4.50 6.49 2.32
CA LEU A 62 3.67 5.29 2.16
C LEU A 62 2.94 4.95 3.45
N ARG A 63 3.62 5.07 4.58
CA ARG A 63 3.00 4.88 5.89
C ARG A 63 1.89 5.91 6.12
N GLY A 64 2.15 7.16 5.76
CA GLY A 64 1.14 8.22 5.87
C GLY A 64 -0.08 7.95 5.00
N ILE A 65 0.13 7.49 3.76
CA ILE A 65 -0.96 7.09 2.87
C ILE A 65 -1.79 5.98 3.51
N ALA A 66 -1.13 4.98 4.10
CA ALA A 66 -1.83 3.87 4.76
C ALA A 66 -2.68 4.36 5.93
N HIS A 67 -2.17 5.29 6.71
CA HIS A 67 -2.93 5.87 7.82
C HIS A 67 -4.14 6.68 7.32
N MET A 68 -3.94 7.46 6.26
CA MET A 68 -5.02 8.25 5.67
C MET A 68 -6.13 7.36 5.11
N THR A 69 -5.76 6.31 4.39
CA THR A 69 -6.75 5.39 3.82
C THR A 69 -7.52 4.65 4.90
N ARG A 70 -6.86 4.30 6.00
CA ARG A 70 -7.54 3.66 7.13
C ARG A 70 -8.61 4.57 7.71
N LEU A 71 -8.35 5.86 7.81
CA LEU A 71 -9.35 6.83 8.26
C LEU A 71 -10.55 6.90 7.31
N ARG A 72 -10.37 6.47 6.07
CA ARG A 72 -11.45 6.38 5.08
C ARG A 72 -12.06 4.98 5.00
N GLY A 73 -11.67 4.08 5.90
CA GLY A 73 -12.23 2.74 5.96
C GLY A 73 -11.57 1.72 5.05
N ALA A 74 -10.39 2.02 4.52
CA ALA A 74 -9.67 1.12 3.63
C ALA A 74 -8.33 0.70 4.23
N GLU A 75 -8.02 -0.60 4.18
CA GLU A 75 -6.75 -1.13 4.64
C GLU A 75 -5.73 -1.13 3.52
N THR A 76 -4.48 -0.80 3.85
CA THR A 76 -3.38 -0.81 2.88
C THR A 76 -2.45 -1.97 3.17
N VAL A 77 -2.06 -2.69 2.12
CA VAL A 77 -1.04 -3.75 2.20
C VAL A 77 0.07 -3.39 1.22
N ILE A 78 1.30 -3.33 1.72
CA ILE A 78 2.48 -3.11 0.87
C ILE A 78 3.05 -4.48 0.53
N VAL A 79 3.23 -4.76 -0.75
CA VAL A 79 3.69 -6.07 -1.21
C VAL A 79 4.98 -5.96 -2.01
N GLY A 80 5.79 -7.01 -1.96
CA GLY A 80 6.95 -7.14 -2.82
C GLY A 80 8.18 -6.38 -2.38
N ILE A 81 8.31 -6.04 -1.10
CA ILE A 81 9.53 -5.39 -0.61
C ILE A 81 10.71 -6.33 -0.87
N GLN A 82 11.68 -5.88 -1.67
CA GLN A 82 12.85 -6.69 -2.01
C GLN A 82 13.71 -6.93 -0.76
N PRO A 83 14.40 -8.08 -0.66
CA PRO A 83 15.21 -8.40 0.51
C PRO A 83 16.23 -7.33 0.87
N GLU A 84 16.91 -6.76 -0.12
CA GLU A 84 17.92 -5.71 0.09
C GLU A 84 17.28 -4.44 0.64
N VAL A 85 16.07 -4.13 0.18
CA VAL A 85 15.33 -2.96 0.66
C VAL A 85 14.87 -3.20 2.09
N ALA A 86 14.36 -4.40 2.38
CA ALA A 86 13.93 -4.76 3.72
C ALA A 86 15.08 -4.68 4.72
N PHE A 87 16.25 -5.20 4.33
CA PHE A 87 17.45 -5.14 5.16
C PHE A 87 17.86 -3.70 5.47
N ALA A 88 17.90 -2.86 4.44
CA ALA A 88 18.26 -1.45 4.61
C ALA A 88 17.26 -0.72 5.52
N MET A 89 15.97 -0.99 5.37
CA MET A 89 14.94 -0.38 6.20
C MET A 89 15.13 -0.72 7.68
N VAL A 90 15.40 -1.99 7.97
CA VAL A 90 15.61 -2.42 9.36
C VAL A 90 16.84 -1.73 9.94
N GLN A 91 17.93 -1.65 9.18
CA GLN A 91 19.16 -1.00 9.64
C GLN A 91 18.98 0.50 9.90
N LEU A 92 18.13 1.15 9.12
CA LEU A 92 17.88 2.59 9.27
C LEU A 92 16.74 2.90 10.25
N GLY A 93 16.18 1.88 10.88
CA GLY A 93 15.07 2.06 11.82
C GLY A 93 13.76 2.46 11.15
N MET A 94 13.64 2.25 9.85
CA MET A 94 12.40 2.49 9.13
C MET A 94 11.48 1.28 9.28
N GLN A 95 10.29 1.51 9.79
CA GLN A 95 9.36 0.42 10.06
C GLN A 95 7.97 0.76 9.56
N PHE A 96 7.25 -0.27 9.12
CA PHE A 96 5.83 -0.17 8.81
C PHE A 96 5.00 -0.83 9.91
N GLU A 97 5.15 -0.35 11.15
CA GLU A 97 4.53 -0.99 12.32
C GLU A 97 3.02 -1.13 12.20
N ASP A 98 2.38 -0.10 11.66
CA ASP A 98 0.92 -0.06 11.57
C ASP A 98 0.43 -0.35 10.15
N VAL A 99 1.32 -0.83 9.28
CA VAL A 99 1.01 -1.10 7.89
C VAL A 99 1.27 -2.56 7.61
N GLN A 100 0.29 -3.22 7.03
CA GLN A 100 0.43 -4.62 6.68
C GLN A 100 1.33 -4.79 5.46
N THR A 101 2.08 -5.87 5.46
CA THR A 101 2.95 -6.23 4.33
C THR A 101 2.67 -7.68 3.94
N ALA A 102 2.94 -8.00 2.68
CA ALA A 102 2.81 -9.35 2.16
C ALA A 102 3.90 -9.59 1.11
N LEU A 103 4.12 -10.84 0.79
CA LEU A 103 5.19 -11.23 -0.11
C LEU A 103 4.98 -10.70 -1.53
N ASP A 104 3.75 -10.82 -2.04
CA ASP A 104 3.42 -10.46 -3.40
C ASP A 104 1.96 -10.04 -3.52
N LEU A 105 1.56 -9.70 -4.74
CA LEU A 105 0.20 -9.25 -5.02
C LEU A 105 -0.84 -10.31 -4.63
N GLU A 106 -0.59 -11.58 -4.96
CA GLU A 106 -1.53 -12.66 -4.67
C GLU A 106 -1.77 -12.80 -3.16
N GLU A 107 -0.69 -12.81 -2.39
CA GLU A 107 -0.79 -12.89 -0.94
C GLU A 107 -1.47 -11.65 -0.35
N GLY A 108 -1.16 -10.47 -0.89
CA GLY A 108 -1.79 -9.23 -0.46
C GLY A 108 -3.29 -9.22 -0.68
N LEU A 109 -3.74 -9.69 -1.85
CA LEU A 109 -5.17 -9.81 -2.15
C LEU A 109 -5.85 -10.80 -1.23
N ALA A 110 -5.22 -11.94 -0.98
CA ALA A 110 -5.77 -12.95 -0.07
C ALA A 110 -5.94 -12.37 1.34
N LEU A 111 -4.97 -11.62 1.81
CA LEU A 111 -5.02 -10.98 3.12
C LEU A 111 -6.18 -9.99 3.21
N LEU A 112 -6.35 -9.13 2.20
CA LEU A 112 -7.44 -8.17 2.19
C LEU A 112 -8.81 -8.85 2.12
N GLN A 113 -8.92 -9.91 1.32
CA GLN A 113 -10.17 -10.67 1.23
C GLN A 113 -10.53 -11.30 2.56
N TYR A 114 -9.57 -11.86 3.24
CA TYR A 114 -9.77 -12.46 4.55
C TYR A 114 -10.26 -11.42 5.56
N GLN A 115 -9.63 -10.26 5.58
CA GLN A 115 -10.01 -9.19 6.51
C GLN A 115 -11.40 -8.64 6.22
N LEU A 116 -11.77 -8.56 4.95
CA LEU A 116 -13.09 -8.09 4.57
C LEU A 116 -14.20 -9.04 5.04
N LYS A 117 -13.92 -10.34 5.05
CA LYS A 117 -14.89 -11.36 5.46
C LYS A 117 -14.96 -11.54 6.97
N GLU A 118 -13.86 -11.33 7.67
CA GLU A 118 -13.77 -11.62 9.09
C GLU A 118 -14.81 -10.93 9.96
N PRO A 119 -15.06 -9.62 9.82
CA PRO A 119 -16.08 -8.95 10.62
C PRO A 119 -17.48 -9.52 10.39
N LEU A 120 -17.79 -9.95 9.16
CA LEU A 120 -19.07 -10.54 8.85
C LEU A 120 -19.23 -11.90 9.50
N ALA A 121 -18.17 -12.71 9.48
CA ALA A 121 -18.18 -14.01 10.13
C ALA A 121 -18.30 -13.88 11.64
N GLY A 122 -17.61 -12.91 12.23
CA GLY A 122 -17.68 -12.65 13.66
C GLY A 122 -19.01 -12.09 14.10
N GLY A 123 -19.68 -11.35 13.23
CA GLY A 123 -20.99 -10.77 13.52
C GLY A 123 -22.14 -11.71 13.22
N GLY A 124 -21.83 -12.76 12.53
CA GLY A 124 -22.85 -13.71 12.10
C GLY A 124 -23.35 -14.63 13.19
#